data_276946e64cbe22ee55957d2b203cc07b
#
_entry.id   276946e64cbe22ee55957d2b203cc07b
#
_cell.length_a   1.000
_cell.length_b   1.000
_cell.length_c   1.000
_cell.angle_alpha   90.00
_cell.angle_beta   90.00
_cell.angle_gamma   90.00
#
_symmetry.space_group_name_H-M   'P 1'
#
loop_
_entity.id
_entity.type
_entity.pdbx_description
1 polymer ?
#
loop_
_entity_poly.entity_id
_entity_poly.type
_entity_poly.pdbx_seq_one_letter_code
_entity_poly.pdbx_strand_id
1 'polypeptide(L)'
;MSSTTALILAAGASRRLGRPKQLVDWHGVPLLQAVVTETSAWPVGAVAVVLGAHEEEILEAVDFGEAMVVVNPEWEEGIASSLRVGLDAIGRDSQVARAFLVLGDQPHIPPAVPVGLLEAMEWSDKPVMIPKYRFQRGNPVLVDRQLWSRLMSLEGDAGAARLFQAHPEWVHEIRFDHPAPRDLDTPDDLADLLGGR
;
A
#
# COMPACT_ATOMS: atom_id res chain seq x y z
N MET A 1 18.30 -6.59 -13.91
CA MET A 1 17.71 -5.27 -13.61
C MET A 1 17.07 -5.38 -12.23
N SER A 2 17.29 -4.43 -11.34
CA SER A 2 16.65 -4.41 -10.03
C SER A 2 15.14 -4.28 -10.19
N SER A 3 14.36 -5.16 -9.54
CA SER A 3 12.91 -5.18 -9.65
C SER A 3 12.25 -4.34 -8.55
N THR A 4 11.05 -3.86 -8.84
CA THR A 4 10.17 -3.20 -7.87
C THR A 4 9.00 -4.13 -7.58
N THR A 5 8.64 -4.29 -6.31
CA THR A 5 7.44 -5.04 -5.89
C THR A 5 6.44 -4.07 -5.25
N ALA A 6 5.16 -4.24 -5.54
CA ALA A 6 4.11 -3.54 -4.82
C ALA A 6 3.68 -4.38 -3.59
N LEU A 7 3.73 -3.78 -2.40
CA LEU A 7 3.35 -4.37 -1.13
C LEU A 7 2.05 -3.73 -0.65
N ILE A 8 0.94 -4.47 -0.75
CA ILE A 8 -0.38 -4.02 -0.31
C ILE A 8 -0.59 -4.43 1.15
N LEU A 9 -0.82 -3.46 2.01
CA LEU A 9 -1.12 -3.67 3.43
C LEU A 9 -2.63 -3.72 3.62
N ALA A 10 -3.17 -4.89 3.94
CA ALA A 10 -4.60 -5.16 4.08
C ALA A 10 -4.97 -5.97 5.34
N ALA A 11 -4.13 -5.91 6.39
CA ALA A 11 -4.26 -6.73 7.58
C ALA A 11 -5.21 -6.16 8.67
N GLY A 12 -5.73 -4.95 8.48
CA GLY A 12 -6.54 -4.25 9.48
C GLY A 12 -7.95 -4.83 9.69
N ALA A 13 -8.43 -4.82 10.94
CA ALA A 13 -9.72 -5.39 11.36
C ALA A 13 -10.96 -4.55 11.01
N SER A 14 -10.80 -3.37 10.44
CA SER A 14 -11.93 -2.50 10.02
C SER A 14 -12.96 -2.21 11.14
N ARG A 15 -12.52 -2.05 12.38
CA ARG A 15 -13.37 -1.96 13.59
C ARG A 15 -14.45 -0.88 13.50
N ARG A 16 -14.17 0.26 12.84
CA ARG A 16 -15.12 1.37 12.65
C ARG A 16 -16.23 1.06 11.65
N LEU A 17 -15.94 0.25 10.65
CA LEU A 17 -16.90 -0.17 9.63
C LEU A 17 -17.80 -1.33 10.10
N GLY A 18 -17.37 -2.09 11.14
CA GLY A 18 -18.10 -3.23 11.70
C GLY A 18 -18.12 -4.48 10.82
N ARG A 19 -17.40 -4.46 9.71
CA ARG A 19 -17.18 -5.59 8.77
C ARG A 19 -15.84 -5.43 8.07
N PRO A 20 -15.26 -6.50 7.51
CA PRO A 20 -14.00 -6.41 6.77
C PRO A 20 -14.15 -5.44 5.59
N LYS A 21 -13.40 -4.32 5.60
CA LYS A 21 -13.43 -3.34 4.49
C LYS A 21 -12.90 -3.94 3.18
N GLN A 22 -12.03 -4.92 3.29
CA GLN A 22 -11.47 -5.68 2.17
C GLN A 22 -12.56 -6.34 1.32
N LEU A 23 -13.69 -6.71 1.95
CA LEU A 23 -14.83 -7.41 1.33
C LEU A 23 -16.01 -6.48 0.97
N VAL A 24 -15.86 -5.17 1.17
CA VAL A 24 -16.87 -4.21 0.73
C VAL A 24 -17.03 -4.30 -0.78
N ASP A 25 -18.29 -4.32 -1.25
CA ASP A 25 -18.57 -4.27 -2.69
C ASP A 25 -18.05 -2.97 -3.31
N TRP A 26 -17.17 -3.11 -4.27
CA TRP A 26 -16.59 -2.04 -5.04
C TRP A 26 -16.87 -2.30 -6.53
N HIS A 27 -17.97 -1.71 -7.04
CA HIS A 27 -18.40 -1.90 -8.42
C HIS A 27 -18.56 -3.37 -8.84
N GLY A 28 -19.08 -4.21 -7.94
CA GLY A 28 -19.38 -5.63 -8.20
C GLY A 28 -18.25 -6.60 -7.87
N VAL A 29 -17.14 -6.14 -7.30
CA VAL A 29 -16.05 -6.99 -6.79
C VAL A 29 -15.66 -6.56 -5.37
N PRO A 30 -15.00 -7.43 -4.56
CA PRO A 30 -14.43 -7.00 -3.29
C PRO A 30 -13.44 -5.85 -3.45
N LEU A 31 -13.46 -4.87 -2.54
CA LEU A 31 -12.57 -3.71 -2.57
C LEU A 31 -11.09 -4.11 -2.73
N LEU A 32 -10.63 -5.08 -1.93
CA LEU A 32 -9.24 -5.54 -2.01
C LEU A 32 -8.90 -6.15 -3.36
N GLN A 33 -9.83 -6.88 -3.98
CA GLN A 33 -9.63 -7.41 -5.34
C GLN A 33 -9.45 -6.29 -6.36
N ALA A 34 -10.24 -5.22 -6.26
CA ALA A 34 -10.07 -4.06 -7.14
C ALA A 34 -8.68 -3.41 -6.96
N VAL A 35 -8.22 -3.23 -5.71
CA VAL A 35 -6.87 -2.70 -5.41
C VAL A 35 -5.77 -3.62 -5.96
N VAL A 36 -5.89 -4.95 -5.79
CA VAL A 36 -4.92 -5.93 -6.30
C VAL A 36 -4.87 -5.86 -7.83
N THR A 37 -6.03 -5.85 -8.49
CA THR A 37 -6.12 -5.79 -9.97
C THR A 37 -5.50 -4.52 -10.51
N GLU A 38 -5.82 -3.37 -9.90
CA GLU A 38 -5.25 -2.07 -10.28
C GLU A 38 -3.73 -2.04 -10.09
N THR A 39 -3.26 -2.50 -8.92
CA THR A 39 -1.83 -2.52 -8.58
C THR A 39 -1.05 -3.47 -9.49
N SER A 40 -1.64 -4.59 -9.89
CA SER A 40 -1.04 -5.56 -10.82
C SER A 40 -0.83 -5.00 -12.23
N ALA A 41 -1.55 -3.95 -12.59
CA ALA A 41 -1.37 -3.25 -13.87
C ALA A 41 -0.23 -2.19 -13.82
N TRP A 42 0.40 -1.94 -12.68
CA TRP A 42 1.52 -1.01 -12.57
C TRP A 42 2.81 -1.60 -13.17
N PRO A 43 3.81 -0.78 -13.51
CA PRO A 43 5.09 -1.25 -14.02
C PRO A 43 5.97 -1.83 -12.90
N VAL A 44 5.48 -2.89 -12.24
CA VAL A 44 6.14 -3.62 -11.16
C VAL A 44 6.41 -5.07 -11.57
N GLY A 45 7.41 -5.69 -10.95
CA GLY A 45 7.77 -7.09 -11.23
C GLY A 45 6.86 -8.10 -10.52
N ALA A 46 6.27 -7.70 -9.39
CA ALA A 46 5.39 -8.55 -8.60
C ALA A 46 4.49 -7.71 -7.67
N VAL A 47 3.41 -8.32 -7.21
CA VAL A 47 2.52 -7.78 -6.16
C VAL A 47 2.52 -8.75 -4.99
N ALA A 48 2.59 -8.21 -3.77
CA ALA A 48 2.42 -8.95 -2.52
C ALA A 48 1.33 -8.29 -1.68
N VAL A 49 0.50 -9.11 -1.04
CA VAL A 49 -0.60 -8.65 -0.18
C VAL A 49 -0.40 -9.20 1.22
N VAL A 50 -0.42 -8.33 2.23
CA VAL A 50 -0.37 -8.74 3.64
C VAL A 50 -1.79 -8.73 4.19
N LEU A 51 -2.27 -9.89 4.59
CA LEU A 51 -3.53 -10.10 5.30
C LEU A 51 -3.28 -10.27 6.81
N GLY A 52 -4.32 -10.19 7.61
CA GLY A 52 -4.29 -10.41 9.07
C GLY A 52 -5.69 -10.68 9.60
N ALA A 53 -6.40 -9.66 10.12
CA ALA A 53 -7.77 -9.86 10.56
C ALA A 53 -8.65 -10.39 9.41
N HIS A 54 -9.49 -11.39 9.72
CA HIS A 54 -10.44 -12.00 8.78
C HIS A 54 -9.78 -12.66 7.55
N GLU A 55 -8.52 -13.13 7.66
CA GLU A 55 -7.78 -13.68 6.52
C GLU A 55 -8.51 -14.85 5.84
N GLU A 56 -9.16 -15.75 6.60
CA GLU A 56 -9.87 -16.89 6.03
C GLU A 56 -11.02 -16.44 5.12
N GLU A 57 -11.88 -15.51 5.60
CA GLU A 57 -12.99 -14.96 4.85
C GLU A 57 -12.51 -14.19 3.61
N ILE A 58 -11.41 -13.45 3.73
CA ILE A 58 -10.83 -12.68 2.64
C ILE A 58 -10.21 -13.61 1.58
N LEU A 59 -9.52 -14.68 2.00
CA LEU A 59 -8.92 -15.67 1.09
C LEU A 59 -9.99 -16.41 0.27
N GLU A 60 -11.17 -16.67 0.85
CA GLU A 60 -12.28 -17.32 0.16
C GLU A 60 -12.98 -16.41 -0.86
N ALA A 61 -13.03 -15.10 -0.59
CA ALA A 61 -13.87 -14.16 -1.35
C ALA A 61 -13.10 -13.34 -2.40
N VAL A 62 -11.77 -13.20 -2.27
CA VAL A 62 -10.94 -12.32 -3.10
C VAL A 62 -10.12 -13.12 -4.09
N ASP A 63 -10.20 -12.77 -5.37
CA ASP A 63 -9.28 -13.26 -6.39
C ASP A 63 -8.00 -12.40 -6.38
N PHE A 64 -6.89 -13.00 -5.96
CA PHE A 64 -5.57 -12.36 -5.88
C PHE A 64 -4.77 -12.47 -7.19
N GLY A 65 -5.25 -13.23 -8.18
CA GLY A 65 -4.50 -13.48 -9.41
C GLY A 65 -3.12 -14.09 -9.12
N GLU A 66 -2.06 -13.45 -9.61
CA GLU A 66 -0.66 -13.89 -9.38
C GLU A 66 0.00 -13.21 -8.17
N ALA A 67 -0.73 -12.43 -7.38
CA ALA A 67 -0.16 -11.76 -6.21
C ALA A 67 0.22 -12.77 -5.11
N MET A 68 1.38 -12.60 -4.52
CA MET A 68 1.80 -13.36 -3.34
C MET A 68 0.99 -12.93 -2.13
N VAL A 69 0.31 -13.86 -1.47
CA VAL A 69 -0.40 -13.57 -0.22
C VAL A 69 0.45 -13.99 0.98
N VAL A 70 0.58 -13.10 1.95
CA VAL A 70 1.31 -13.31 3.21
C VAL A 70 0.37 -13.00 4.36
N VAL A 71 0.21 -13.93 5.29
CA VAL A 71 -0.60 -13.73 6.49
C VAL A 71 0.27 -13.23 7.64
N ASN A 72 -0.14 -12.16 8.28
CA ASN A 72 0.45 -11.62 9.49
C ASN A 72 -0.35 -12.09 10.71
N PRO A 73 0.09 -13.07 11.50
CA PRO A 73 -0.62 -13.52 12.69
C PRO A 73 -0.59 -12.48 13.82
N GLU A 74 0.37 -11.55 13.78
CA GLU A 74 0.58 -10.52 14.81
C GLU A 74 -0.04 -9.17 14.38
N TRP A 75 -1.07 -9.19 13.54
CA TRP A 75 -1.69 -7.97 13.00
C TRP A 75 -2.22 -7.01 14.09
N GLU A 76 -2.58 -7.53 15.26
CA GLU A 76 -3.05 -6.72 16.40
C GLU A 76 -1.95 -5.82 17.00
N GLU A 77 -0.68 -6.10 16.74
CA GLU A 77 0.43 -5.23 17.11
C GLU A 77 0.46 -3.90 16.33
N GLY A 78 -0.41 -3.75 15.33
CA GLY A 78 -0.51 -2.54 14.52
C GLY A 78 0.15 -2.66 13.14
N ILE A 79 0.09 -1.57 12.36
CA ILE A 79 0.54 -1.55 10.96
C ILE A 79 2.03 -1.89 10.78
N ALA A 80 2.85 -1.60 11.80
CA ALA A 80 4.29 -1.87 11.76
C ALA A 80 4.59 -3.38 11.64
N SER A 81 3.80 -4.24 12.30
CA SER A 81 3.95 -5.70 12.18
C SER A 81 3.68 -6.18 10.75
N SER A 82 2.63 -5.67 10.10
CA SER A 82 2.28 -6.00 8.73
C SER A 82 3.33 -5.53 7.74
N LEU A 83 3.88 -4.34 7.95
CA LEU A 83 4.98 -3.81 7.14
C LEU A 83 6.23 -4.68 7.25
N ARG A 84 6.58 -5.12 8.48
CA ARG A 84 7.72 -6.01 8.78
C ARG A 84 7.57 -7.35 8.06
N VAL A 85 6.41 -8.01 8.23
CA VAL A 85 6.11 -9.31 7.62
C VAL A 85 6.16 -9.23 6.10
N GLY A 86 5.56 -8.18 5.52
CA GLY A 86 5.54 -7.98 4.08
C GLY A 86 6.93 -7.71 3.50
N LEU A 87 7.72 -6.82 4.12
CA LEU A 87 9.08 -6.51 3.67
C LEU A 87 10.03 -7.71 3.84
N ASP A 88 9.88 -8.54 4.90
CA ASP A 88 10.64 -9.79 5.03
C ASP A 88 10.33 -10.74 3.89
N ALA A 89 9.03 -10.93 3.58
CA ALA A 89 8.60 -11.84 2.54
C ALA A 89 9.16 -11.48 1.15
N ILE A 90 9.00 -10.21 0.71
CA ILE A 90 9.51 -9.76 -0.58
C ILE A 90 11.04 -9.61 -0.58
N GLY A 91 11.64 -9.42 0.58
CA GLY A 91 13.09 -9.28 0.77
C GLY A 91 13.88 -10.55 0.57
N ARG A 92 13.23 -11.73 0.55
CA ARG A 92 13.86 -13.03 0.24
C ARG A 92 14.35 -13.10 -1.19
N ASP A 93 13.74 -12.36 -2.10
CA ASP A 93 14.29 -12.16 -3.43
C ASP A 93 15.30 -10.99 -3.40
N SER A 94 16.57 -11.33 -3.64
CA SER A 94 17.67 -10.35 -3.67
C SER A 94 17.57 -9.39 -4.87
N GLN A 95 16.79 -9.70 -5.89
CA GLN A 95 16.59 -8.83 -7.06
C GLN A 95 15.62 -7.68 -6.77
N VAL A 96 14.79 -7.81 -5.74
CA VAL A 96 13.86 -6.75 -5.34
C VAL A 96 14.62 -5.63 -4.65
N ALA A 97 14.77 -4.50 -5.33
CA ALA A 97 15.50 -3.34 -4.85
C ALA A 97 14.60 -2.23 -4.29
N ARG A 98 13.31 -2.26 -4.63
CA ARG A 98 12.35 -1.21 -4.27
C ARG A 98 11.00 -1.81 -3.92
N ALA A 99 10.27 -1.14 -3.04
CA ALA A 99 8.90 -1.51 -2.71
C ALA A 99 7.98 -0.29 -2.81
N PHE A 100 6.84 -0.44 -3.50
CA PHE A 100 5.71 0.43 -3.25
C PHE A 100 5.01 -0.03 -1.97
N LEU A 101 4.74 0.90 -1.07
CA LEU A 101 3.85 0.69 0.08
C LEU A 101 2.47 1.19 -0.32
N VAL A 102 1.52 0.26 -0.42
CA VAL A 102 0.15 0.49 -0.89
C VAL A 102 -0.81 0.16 0.24
N LEU A 103 -1.88 0.95 0.40
CA LEU A 103 -2.95 0.63 1.35
C LEU A 103 -4.07 -0.12 0.64
N GLY A 104 -4.54 -1.22 1.24
CA GLY A 104 -5.58 -2.09 0.68
C GLY A 104 -7.00 -1.51 0.69
N ASP A 105 -7.16 -0.27 1.14
CA ASP A 105 -8.42 0.49 1.23
C ASP A 105 -8.44 1.77 0.38
N GLN A 106 -7.45 1.96 -0.47
CA GLN A 106 -7.33 3.11 -1.36
C GLN A 106 -7.40 2.67 -2.84
N PRO A 107 -8.59 2.43 -3.39
CA PRO A 107 -8.76 2.20 -4.83
C PRO A 107 -8.58 3.50 -5.61
N HIS A 108 -8.44 3.39 -6.93
CA HIS A 108 -8.35 4.52 -7.86
C HIS A 108 -7.11 5.40 -7.70
N ILE A 109 -5.95 4.76 -7.59
CA ILE A 109 -4.68 5.46 -7.71
C ILE A 109 -4.42 5.74 -9.20
N PRO A 110 -4.33 7.02 -9.63
CA PRO A 110 -4.12 7.33 -11.04
C PRO A 110 -2.86 6.65 -11.60
N PRO A 111 -2.90 5.99 -12.77
CA PRO A 111 -1.76 5.25 -13.33
C PRO A 111 -0.49 6.10 -13.52
N ALA A 112 -0.64 7.41 -13.68
CA ALA A 112 0.49 8.34 -13.76
C ALA A 112 1.30 8.43 -12.45
N VAL A 113 0.69 8.06 -11.31
CA VAL A 113 1.36 8.16 -10.00
C VAL A 113 2.48 7.13 -9.86
N PRO A 114 2.23 5.81 -9.95
CA PRO A 114 3.32 4.83 -9.84
C PRO A 114 4.38 5.01 -10.91
N VAL A 115 4.02 5.39 -12.13
CA VAL A 115 4.97 5.69 -13.22
C VAL A 115 5.87 6.87 -12.83
N GLY A 116 5.29 8.00 -12.42
CA GLY A 116 6.05 9.20 -12.05
C GLY A 116 6.95 8.99 -10.82
N LEU A 117 6.55 8.14 -9.85
CA LEU A 117 7.39 7.80 -8.71
C LEU A 117 8.59 6.94 -9.13
N LEU A 118 8.38 5.98 -10.04
CA LEU A 118 9.49 5.17 -10.58
C LEU A 118 10.47 6.02 -11.39
N GLU A 119 9.97 6.87 -12.27
CA GLU A 119 10.80 7.80 -13.03
C GLU A 119 11.62 8.72 -12.11
N ALA A 120 10.99 9.27 -11.08
CA ALA A 120 11.68 10.12 -10.11
C ALA A 120 12.79 9.37 -9.35
N MET A 121 12.58 8.09 -9.02
CA MET A 121 13.57 7.25 -8.33
C MET A 121 14.83 7.03 -9.18
N GLU A 122 14.76 7.11 -10.52
CA GLU A 122 15.90 6.90 -11.40
C GLU A 122 16.91 8.09 -11.40
N TRP A 123 16.43 9.31 -11.14
CA TRP A 123 17.28 10.52 -11.17
C TRP A 123 17.45 11.19 -9.81
N SER A 124 16.66 10.80 -8.81
CA SER A 124 16.75 11.35 -7.46
C SER A 124 17.85 10.64 -6.66
N ASP A 125 18.55 11.38 -5.81
CA ASP A 125 19.46 10.86 -4.80
C ASP A 125 18.75 10.43 -3.50
N LYS A 126 17.41 10.61 -3.44
CA LYS A 126 16.60 10.30 -2.26
C LYS A 126 16.07 8.86 -2.32
N PRO A 127 16.07 8.14 -1.18
CA PRO A 127 15.60 6.75 -1.14
C PRO A 127 14.07 6.61 -1.03
N VAL A 128 13.30 7.70 -0.94
CA VAL A 128 11.85 7.67 -0.77
C VAL A 128 11.19 8.66 -1.73
N MET A 129 10.25 8.15 -2.56
CA MET A 129 9.40 8.96 -3.41
C MET A 129 7.99 8.98 -2.85
N ILE A 130 7.45 10.16 -2.54
CA ILE A 130 6.10 10.35 -2.00
C ILE A 130 5.28 11.20 -2.97
N PRO A 131 4.08 10.76 -3.38
CA PRO A 131 3.19 11.60 -4.17
C PRO A 131 2.65 12.74 -3.30
N LYS A 132 2.62 13.93 -3.87
CA LYS A 132 1.98 15.09 -3.30
C LYS A 132 0.77 15.47 -4.16
N TYR A 133 -0.38 15.05 -3.70
CA TYR A 133 -1.66 15.35 -4.31
C TYR A 133 -2.07 16.77 -3.95
N ARG A 134 -1.96 17.70 -4.90
CA ARG A 134 -2.17 19.14 -4.66
C ARG A 134 -1.35 19.66 -3.47
N PHE A 135 -1.89 19.56 -2.24
CA PHE A 135 -1.28 20.16 -1.05
C PHE A 135 -0.86 19.15 0.01
N GLN A 136 -1.22 17.86 -0.13
CA GLN A 136 -0.95 16.84 0.88
C GLN A 136 -0.20 15.65 0.32
N ARG A 137 0.67 15.06 1.15
CA ARG A 137 1.31 13.77 0.87
C ARG A 137 0.27 12.65 0.93
N GLY A 138 0.49 11.59 0.15
CA GLY A 138 -0.39 10.42 0.18
C GLY A 138 0.34 9.14 -0.22
N ASN A 139 -0.42 8.14 -0.57
CA ASN A 139 0.06 6.84 -1.06
C ASN A 139 -0.16 6.73 -2.58
N PRO A 140 0.51 5.76 -3.23
CA PRO A 140 1.53 4.85 -2.71
C PRO A 140 2.86 5.54 -2.44
N VAL A 141 3.67 5.00 -1.53
CA VAL A 141 5.04 5.48 -1.30
C VAL A 141 6.02 4.48 -1.91
N LEU A 142 6.97 4.95 -2.72
CA LEU A 142 8.04 4.12 -3.25
C LEU A 142 9.29 4.25 -2.38
N VAL A 143 9.84 3.12 -1.92
CA VAL A 143 10.96 3.08 -0.98
C VAL A 143 12.06 2.16 -1.49
N ASP A 144 13.30 2.66 -1.49
CA ASP A 144 14.50 1.88 -1.76
C ASP A 144 14.81 0.89 -0.63
N ARG A 145 15.33 -0.28 -1.00
CA ARG A 145 15.66 -1.39 -0.09
C ARG A 145 16.58 -0.97 1.07
N GLN A 146 17.46 0.01 0.86
CA GLN A 146 18.37 0.49 1.91
C GLN A 146 17.66 0.96 3.19
N LEU A 147 16.38 1.34 3.11
CA LEU A 147 15.59 1.78 4.26
C LEU A 147 14.73 0.67 4.88
N TRP A 148 14.66 -0.54 4.30
CA TRP A 148 13.76 -1.58 4.79
C TRP A 148 14.08 -2.00 6.23
N SER A 149 15.36 -2.05 6.62
CA SER A 149 15.74 -2.34 8.01
C SER A 149 15.20 -1.30 9.00
N ARG A 150 15.11 -0.03 8.58
CA ARG A 150 14.52 1.05 9.38
C ARG A 150 13.00 0.91 9.47
N LEU A 151 12.34 0.56 8.36
CA LEU A 151 10.90 0.30 8.33
C LEU A 151 10.52 -0.91 9.17
N MET A 152 11.30 -1.99 9.10
CA MET A 152 11.08 -3.20 9.90
C MET A 152 11.33 -3.01 11.39
N SER A 153 12.04 -1.96 11.80
CA SER A 153 12.24 -1.62 13.22
C SER A 153 11.13 -0.74 13.81
N LEU A 154 10.11 -0.39 13.03
CA LEU A 154 8.93 0.33 13.53
C LEU A 154 8.09 -0.60 14.45
N GLU A 155 7.36 0.02 15.39
CA GLU A 155 6.52 -0.69 16.36
C GLU A 155 5.11 -0.07 16.41
N GLY A 156 4.13 -0.88 16.78
CA GLY A 156 2.75 -0.49 16.98
C GLY A 156 2.10 0.11 15.71
N ASP A 157 1.33 1.16 15.91
CA ASP A 157 0.64 1.90 14.83
C ASP A 157 1.52 2.96 14.15
N ALA A 158 2.84 2.93 14.40
CA ALA A 158 3.77 3.81 13.71
C ALA A 158 3.96 3.32 12.27
N GLY A 159 3.16 3.83 11.35
CA GLY A 159 3.34 3.60 9.92
C GLY A 159 4.57 4.31 9.35
N ALA A 160 4.96 3.94 8.13
CA ALA A 160 6.09 4.51 7.41
C ALA A 160 6.03 6.05 7.31
N ALA A 161 4.84 6.64 7.26
CA ALA A 161 4.65 8.09 7.18
C ALA A 161 5.30 8.83 8.35
N ARG A 162 5.23 8.30 9.58
CA ARG A 162 5.87 8.90 10.77
C ARG A 162 7.40 8.94 10.64
N LEU A 163 7.99 7.84 10.13
CA LEU A 163 9.42 7.77 9.89
C LEU A 163 9.85 8.82 8.84
N PHE A 164 9.10 8.94 7.75
CA PHE A 164 9.42 9.90 6.69
C PHE A 164 9.17 11.36 7.08
N GLN A 165 8.28 11.62 8.02
CA GLN A 165 8.11 12.95 8.62
C GLN A 165 9.31 13.34 9.50
N ALA A 166 9.87 12.36 10.22
CA ALA A 166 11.06 12.57 11.05
C ALA A 166 12.36 12.73 10.23
N HIS A 167 12.36 12.24 8.99
CA HIS A 167 13.52 12.22 8.08
C HIS A 167 13.20 12.83 6.72
N PRO A 168 12.87 14.14 6.65
CA PRO A 168 12.53 14.82 5.39
C PRO A 168 13.69 14.80 4.38
N GLU A 169 14.94 14.66 4.83
CA GLU A 169 16.12 14.54 3.99
C GLU A 169 16.13 13.28 3.11
N TRP A 170 15.37 12.24 3.47
CA TRP A 170 15.22 11.02 2.68
C TRP A 170 14.16 11.11 1.60
N VAL A 171 13.32 12.14 1.64
CA VAL A 171 12.09 12.21 0.86
C VAL A 171 12.22 13.13 -0.33
N HIS A 172 11.78 12.65 -1.49
CA HIS A 172 11.47 13.45 -2.67
C HIS A 172 9.96 13.47 -2.90
N GLU A 173 9.36 14.65 -2.91
CA GLU A 173 7.91 14.84 -3.17
C GLU A 173 7.67 15.05 -4.66
N ILE A 174 6.84 14.22 -5.28
CA ILE A 174 6.42 14.36 -6.66
C ILE A 174 4.98 14.90 -6.70
N ARG A 175 4.77 16.02 -7.35
CA ARG A 175 3.48 16.70 -7.40
C ARG A 175 2.59 16.12 -8.49
N PHE A 176 1.33 15.85 -8.10
CA PHE A 176 0.25 15.44 -8.99
C PHE A 176 -0.95 16.36 -8.80
N ASP A 177 -1.54 16.83 -9.91
CA ASP A 177 -2.75 17.67 -9.85
C ASP A 177 -4.02 16.84 -9.82
N HIS A 178 -4.05 15.89 -8.90
CA HIS A 178 -5.21 15.05 -8.59
C HIS A 178 -5.57 15.21 -7.11
N PRO A 179 -6.83 14.97 -6.73
CA PRO A 179 -7.16 14.77 -5.31
C PRO A 179 -6.43 13.52 -4.80
N ALA A 180 -6.12 13.50 -3.51
CA ALA A 180 -5.56 12.30 -2.87
C ALA A 180 -6.59 11.14 -2.92
N PRO A 181 -6.14 9.88 -3.09
CA PRO A 181 -6.98 8.73 -2.88
C PRO A 181 -7.64 8.81 -1.50
N ARG A 182 -8.90 8.40 -1.40
CA ARG A 182 -9.64 8.41 -0.12
C ARG A 182 -9.57 7.04 0.52
N ASP A 183 -9.39 7.04 1.84
CA ASP A 183 -9.53 5.83 2.65
C ASP A 183 -11.00 5.45 2.77
N LEU A 184 -11.31 4.16 2.77
CA LEU A 184 -12.62 3.60 3.08
C LEU A 184 -12.63 3.15 4.55
N ASP A 185 -12.97 4.08 5.46
CA ASP A 185 -12.94 3.82 6.90
C ASP A 185 -14.33 3.76 7.53
N THR A 186 -15.32 4.42 6.93
CA THR A 186 -16.68 4.54 7.46
C THR A 186 -17.73 4.20 6.41
N PRO A 187 -18.97 3.88 6.81
CA PRO A 187 -20.09 3.71 5.87
C PRO A 187 -20.38 4.95 5.02
N ASP A 188 -20.12 6.15 5.56
CA ASP A 188 -20.31 7.40 4.85
C ASP A 188 -19.24 7.58 3.74
N ASP A 189 -17.99 7.19 4.00
CA ASP A 189 -16.93 7.18 2.97
C ASP A 189 -17.31 6.29 1.78
N LEU A 190 -17.91 5.12 2.08
CA LEU A 190 -18.39 4.19 1.06
C LEU A 190 -19.52 4.80 0.23
N ALA A 191 -20.50 5.42 0.90
CA ALA A 191 -21.64 6.06 0.24
C ALA A 191 -21.18 7.22 -0.66
N ASP A 192 -20.24 8.03 -0.19
CA ASP A 192 -19.66 9.15 -0.93
C ASP A 192 -18.88 8.69 -2.17
N LEU A 193 -18.10 7.60 -2.03
CA LEU A 193 -17.28 7.07 -3.13
C LEU A 193 -18.11 6.35 -4.19
N LEU A 194 -19.15 5.62 -3.79
CA LEU A 194 -20.08 4.94 -4.72
C LEU A 194 -21.14 5.90 -5.29
N GLY A 195 -21.50 6.96 -4.55
CA GLY A 195 -22.50 7.96 -4.94
C GLY A 195 -21.95 9.13 -5.75
N GLY A 196 -20.63 9.30 -5.81
CA GLY A 196 -19.95 10.34 -6.58
C GLY A 196 -19.98 10.03 -8.08
N ARG A 197 -20.96 10.64 -8.76
CA ARG A 197 -21.02 10.74 -10.22
C ARG A 197 -20.14 11.87 -10.72
#